data_6bcae99ddc630dcb22216ae52e9bee67
#
_entry.id   6bcae99ddc630dcb22216ae52e9bee67
#
_cell.length_a   1.000
_cell.length_b   1.000
_cell.length_c   1.000
_cell.angle_alpha   90.00
_cell.angle_beta   90.00
_cell.angle_gamma   90.00
#
_symmetry.space_group_name_H-M   'P 1'
#
loop_
_entity.id
_entity.type
_entity.pdbx_description
1 polymer ?
#
loop_
_entity_poly.entity_id
_entity_poly.type
_entity_poly.pdbx_seq_one_letter_code
_entity_poly.pdbx_strand_id
1 'polypeptide(L)'
;MEMNNSPWPGRPGVIPVTSGNAEDANRYNRAYLDRIHVEMRVIDSTEVSLEKEIFGKKYASPIMMPAFSHLNKVLENGRTPMEEYALAAKELNALNWVGMEDNEDYGKIVAKNPDTVRIIKPFADHGRIREEIDFAREQGSVAVGIDIDHVPGTDGRYDVVDAIPMGPVFSKDLADFVAYAKLPFVAKGVLSVQDALKAKEAGCTAIVVSHHHGRLPFGIAPLQILPKIKEALGDSKMQIFVDCSMDTGYDAYKALALGADAVSVGRGILQPLLSHGAEGVISKVENMQEELREMMMYTGVKDCDSFDAGVLYLC
;
A
#
# COMPACT_ATOMS: atom_id res chain seq x y z
N MET A 1 -25.29 17.73 -16.23
CA MET A 1 -24.30 16.69 -15.84
C MET A 1 -23.09 17.43 -15.33
N GLU A 2 -22.94 17.59 -14.04
CA GLU A 2 -21.73 18.17 -13.50
C GLU A 2 -20.57 17.23 -13.82
N MET A 3 -19.62 17.70 -14.62
CA MET A 3 -18.39 16.95 -14.88
C MET A 3 -17.65 16.83 -13.56
N ASN A 4 -17.48 15.61 -13.09
CA ASN A 4 -16.71 15.30 -11.91
C ASN A 4 -15.26 15.76 -12.14
N ASN A 5 -14.88 16.89 -11.54
CA ASN A 5 -13.54 17.47 -11.66
C ASN A 5 -12.47 16.71 -10.84
N SER A 6 -12.80 15.54 -10.33
CA SER A 6 -11.86 14.68 -9.61
C SER A 6 -10.86 14.04 -10.59
N PRO A 7 -9.55 13.99 -10.26
CA PRO A 7 -8.57 13.21 -11.01
C PRO A 7 -8.79 11.69 -10.88
N TRP A 8 -9.74 11.29 -10.07
CA TRP A 8 -10.17 9.91 -9.83
C TRP A 8 -11.54 9.65 -10.46
N PRO A 9 -11.84 8.45 -11.00
CA PRO A 9 -13.11 8.15 -11.67
C PRO A 9 -14.35 8.19 -10.76
N GLY A 10 -14.17 8.30 -9.44
CA GLY A 10 -15.25 8.45 -8.46
C GLY A 10 -15.27 9.81 -7.80
N ARG A 11 -16.12 9.99 -6.80
CA ARG A 11 -16.09 11.17 -5.94
C ARG A 11 -14.83 11.13 -5.06
N PRO A 12 -14.12 12.26 -4.85
CA PRO A 12 -13.00 12.33 -3.93
C PRO A 12 -13.38 11.83 -2.53
N GLY A 13 -12.52 11.03 -1.92
CA GLY A 13 -12.75 10.45 -0.59
C GLY A 13 -13.79 9.32 -0.53
N VAL A 14 -14.39 8.94 -1.66
CA VAL A 14 -15.31 7.80 -1.73
C VAL A 14 -14.63 6.63 -2.43
N ILE A 15 -14.61 5.48 -1.76
CA ILE A 15 -14.11 4.24 -2.35
C ILE A 15 -15.12 3.75 -3.40
N PRO A 16 -14.79 3.65 -4.70
CA PRO A 16 -15.69 3.13 -5.70
C PRO A 16 -16.05 1.67 -5.40
N VAL A 17 -17.30 1.30 -5.58
CA VAL A 17 -17.76 -0.08 -5.49
C VAL A 17 -17.49 -0.77 -6.82
N THR A 18 -16.71 -1.86 -6.81
CA THR A 18 -16.31 -2.55 -8.05
C THR A 18 -17.41 -3.42 -8.64
N SER A 19 -18.14 -4.19 -7.81
CA SER A 19 -19.25 -5.05 -8.23
C SER A 19 -20.62 -4.42 -8.04
N GLY A 20 -20.75 -3.45 -7.12
CA GLY A 20 -22.01 -2.78 -6.79
C GLY A 20 -23.00 -3.64 -5.99
N ASN A 21 -22.63 -4.79 -5.47
CA ASN A 21 -23.46 -5.70 -4.69
C ASN A 21 -23.04 -5.77 -3.22
N ALA A 22 -23.81 -6.48 -2.39
CA ALA A 22 -23.58 -6.60 -0.96
C ALA A 22 -22.32 -7.41 -0.59
N GLU A 23 -21.87 -8.27 -1.46
CA GLU A 23 -20.67 -9.10 -1.31
C GLU A 23 -19.39 -8.43 -1.83
N ASP A 24 -19.48 -7.16 -2.21
CA ASP A 24 -18.31 -6.39 -2.65
C ASP A 24 -17.17 -6.45 -1.62
N ALA A 25 -15.96 -6.76 -2.08
CA ALA A 25 -14.81 -6.98 -1.21
C ALA A 25 -14.46 -5.75 -0.35
N ASN A 26 -14.72 -4.53 -0.83
CA ASN A 26 -14.45 -3.32 -0.03
C ASN A 26 -15.38 -3.21 1.18
N ARG A 27 -16.67 -3.55 1.02
CA ARG A 27 -17.64 -3.56 2.12
C ARG A 27 -17.34 -4.67 3.09
N TYR A 28 -17.02 -5.85 2.57
CA TYR A 28 -16.63 -6.99 3.39
C TYR A 28 -15.36 -6.69 4.19
N ASN A 29 -14.35 -6.07 3.56
CA ASN A 29 -13.13 -5.67 4.23
C ASN A 29 -13.41 -4.67 5.37
N ARG A 30 -14.19 -3.62 5.12
CA ARG A 30 -14.54 -2.64 6.16
C ARG A 30 -15.29 -3.30 7.31
N ALA A 31 -16.29 -4.12 7.00
CA ALA A 31 -17.06 -4.86 8.01
C ALA A 31 -16.17 -5.83 8.83
N TYR A 32 -15.16 -6.43 8.20
CA TYR A 32 -14.20 -7.28 8.91
C TYR A 32 -13.33 -6.48 9.89
N LEU A 33 -12.78 -5.34 9.45
CA LEU A 33 -11.98 -4.46 10.31
C LEU A 33 -12.79 -3.95 11.51
N ASP A 34 -14.06 -3.59 11.29
CA ASP A 34 -14.94 -3.06 12.35
C ASP A 34 -15.29 -4.08 13.43
N ARG A 35 -15.18 -5.37 13.12
CA ARG A 35 -15.39 -6.49 14.06
C ARG A 35 -14.16 -6.82 14.91
N ILE A 36 -13.01 -6.25 14.62
CA ILE A 36 -11.80 -6.45 15.42
C ILE A 36 -11.83 -5.46 16.57
N HIS A 37 -11.98 -5.96 17.78
CA HIS A 37 -11.94 -5.18 19.03
C HIS A 37 -10.58 -5.37 19.72
N VAL A 38 -10.21 -4.43 20.57
CA VAL A 38 -8.90 -4.38 21.21
C VAL A 38 -9.03 -4.40 22.71
N GLU A 39 -8.29 -5.28 23.36
CA GLU A 39 -8.19 -5.36 24.82
C GLU A 39 -7.30 -4.25 25.37
N MET A 40 -7.72 -3.59 26.43
CA MET A 40 -6.95 -2.55 27.08
C MET A 40 -5.95 -3.14 28.10
N ARG A 41 -4.67 -2.74 28.00
CA ARG A 41 -3.56 -3.16 28.87
C ARG A 41 -2.71 -1.95 29.25
N VAL A 42 -3.15 -1.15 30.23
CA VAL A 42 -2.51 0.12 30.57
C VAL A 42 -1.54 0.07 31.75
N ILE A 43 -1.52 -1.03 32.52
CA ILE A 43 -0.53 -1.18 33.59
C ILE A 43 0.85 -1.32 32.95
N ASP A 44 1.82 -0.51 33.41
CA ASP A 44 3.16 -0.40 32.86
C ASP A 44 3.24 0.18 31.43
N SER A 45 2.19 0.89 30.99
CA SER A 45 2.23 1.67 29.74
C SER A 45 3.34 2.74 29.82
N THR A 46 4.06 2.92 28.70
CA THR A 46 5.21 3.82 28.59
C THR A 46 5.04 4.77 27.40
N GLU A 47 5.99 5.69 27.24
CA GLU A 47 6.09 6.47 26.00
C GLU A 47 6.30 5.55 24.80
N VAL A 48 5.68 5.93 23.66
CA VAL A 48 5.61 5.12 22.44
C VAL A 48 6.47 5.72 21.35
N SER A 49 7.30 4.86 20.72
CA SER A 49 7.99 5.17 19.48
C SER A 49 7.25 4.57 18.29
N LEU A 50 6.96 5.40 17.27
CA LEU A 50 6.40 4.95 16.00
C LEU A 50 7.49 4.65 14.94
N GLU A 51 8.76 4.95 15.21
CA GLU A 51 9.84 4.73 14.25
C GLU A 51 9.83 3.30 13.72
N LYS A 52 9.94 3.15 12.38
CA LYS A 52 9.98 1.84 11.72
C LYS A 52 11.05 1.80 10.64
N GLU A 53 11.80 0.69 10.59
CA GLU A 53 12.74 0.43 9.52
C GLU A 53 12.03 -0.30 8.36
N ILE A 54 12.12 0.29 7.15
CA ILE A 54 11.58 -0.29 5.92
C ILE A 54 12.69 -0.22 4.86
N PHE A 55 13.00 -1.34 4.21
CA PHE A 55 14.09 -1.47 3.23
C PHE A 55 15.44 -0.95 3.74
N GLY A 56 15.73 -1.15 5.05
CA GLY A 56 16.98 -0.71 5.68
C GLY A 56 17.06 0.78 5.98
N LYS A 57 15.98 1.52 5.83
CA LYS A 57 15.87 2.96 6.12
C LYS A 57 14.82 3.23 7.19
N LYS A 58 15.09 4.19 8.08
CA LYS A 58 14.20 4.57 9.18
C LYS A 58 13.22 5.65 8.75
N TYR A 59 11.95 5.40 9.01
CA TYR A 59 10.82 6.31 8.80
C TYR A 59 10.17 6.69 10.14
N ALA A 60 9.48 7.83 10.17
CA ALA A 60 8.87 8.37 11.39
C ALA A 60 7.72 7.48 11.93
N SER A 61 7.12 6.66 11.07
CA SER A 61 6.05 5.74 11.45
C SER A 61 5.92 4.58 10.44
N PRO A 62 5.17 3.52 10.78
CA PRO A 62 4.86 2.44 9.85
C PRO A 62 3.74 2.79 8.84
N ILE A 63 3.34 4.06 8.77
CA ILE A 63 2.28 4.53 7.87
C ILE A 63 2.93 5.08 6.60
N MET A 64 2.64 4.43 5.46
CA MET A 64 3.19 4.75 4.15
C MET A 64 2.14 5.41 3.25
N MET A 65 2.60 6.10 2.20
CA MET A 65 1.73 6.60 1.15
C MET A 65 1.18 5.45 0.29
N PRO A 66 0.01 5.61 -0.36
CA PRO A 66 -0.55 4.60 -1.25
C PRO A 66 0.12 4.62 -2.63
N ALA A 67 0.13 3.47 -3.32
CA ALA A 67 0.57 3.37 -4.71
C ALA A 67 -0.55 3.83 -5.67
N PHE A 68 -0.84 5.12 -5.69
CA PHE A 68 -1.79 5.69 -6.65
C PHE A 68 -1.18 5.85 -8.04
N SER A 69 -2.06 6.04 -9.03
CA SER A 69 -1.74 6.26 -10.43
C SER A 69 -2.67 7.33 -11.01
N HIS A 70 -2.19 8.03 -12.04
CA HIS A 70 -3.01 8.93 -12.87
C HIS A 70 -3.72 10.07 -12.12
N LEU A 71 -3.14 10.55 -11.03
CA LEU A 71 -3.60 11.77 -10.37
C LEU A 71 -2.87 12.99 -10.95
N ASN A 72 -2.99 13.18 -12.27
CA ASN A 72 -2.15 14.10 -13.05
C ASN A 72 -2.82 15.45 -13.35
N LYS A 73 -4.02 15.70 -12.80
CA LYS A 73 -4.66 17.01 -12.95
C LYS A 73 -3.86 18.07 -12.19
N VAL A 74 -3.30 19.01 -12.94
CA VAL A 74 -2.54 20.11 -12.34
C VAL A 74 -3.43 20.98 -11.45
N LEU A 75 -2.99 21.21 -10.22
CA LEU A 75 -3.65 22.04 -9.23
C LEU A 75 -3.32 23.54 -9.47
N GLU A 76 -3.98 24.44 -8.74
CA GLU A 76 -3.79 25.90 -8.88
C GLU A 76 -2.34 26.34 -8.63
N ASN A 77 -1.60 25.62 -7.82
CA ASN A 77 -0.19 25.87 -7.52
C ASN A 77 0.79 25.32 -8.59
N GLY A 78 0.28 24.79 -9.69
CA GLY A 78 1.07 24.27 -10.81
C GLY A 78 1.66 22.87 -10.61
N ARG A 79 1.32 22.16 -9.52
CA ARG A 79 1.75 20.79 -9.25
C ARG A 79 0.61 19.79 -9.44
N THR A 80 0.94 18.52 -9.71
CA THR A 80 -0.03 17.43 -9.72
C THR A 80 -0.31 16.95 -8.29
N PRO A 81 -1.46 16.30 -8.02
CA PRO A 81 -1.69 15.66 -6.73
C PRO A 81 -0.63 14.62 -6.38
N MET A 82 -0.03 13.94 -7.37
CA MET A 82 1.06 12.99 -7.16
C MET A 82 2.34 13.68 -6.64
N GLU A 83 2.66 14.87 -7.16
CA GLU A 83 3.78 15.68 -6.64
C GLU A 83 3.49 16.20 -5.23
N GLU A 84 2.25 16.62 -4.96
CA GLU A 84 1.83 17.11 -3.64
C GLU A 84 1.98 16.03 -2.56
N TYR A 85 1.50 14.81 -2.82
CA TYR A 85 1.62 13.80 -1.79
C TYR A 85 3.05 13.25 -1.65
N ALA A 86 3.88 13.33 -2.68
CA ALA A 86 5.30 13.02 -2.56
C ALA A 86 6.04 14.03 -1.66
N LEU A 87 5.67 15.33 -1.77
CA LEU A 87 6.17 16.37 -0.86
C LEU A 87 5.72 16.12 0.57
N ALA A 88 4.45 15.77 0.78
CA ALA A 88 3.92 15.42 2.10
C ALA A 88 4.65 14.22 2.70
N ALA A 89 4.89 13.17 1.91
CA ALA A 89 5.64 12.00 2.36
C ALA A 89 7.06 12.37 2.82
N LYS A 90 7.72 13.27 2.08
CA LYS A 90 9.05 13.77 2.46
C LYS A 90 9.04 14.53 3.78
N GLU A 91 8.08 15.42 3.97
CA GLU A 91 7.91 16.20 5.21
C GLU A 91 7.65 15.30 6.42
N LEU A 92 6.79 14.31 6.24
CA LEU A 92 6.44 13.32 7.26
C LEU A 92 7.54 12.28 7.52
N ASN A 93 8.64 12.28 6.78
CA ASN A 93 9.59 11.18 6.73
C ASN A 93 8.86 9.82 6.61
N ALA A 94 8.00 9.70 5.60
CA ALA A 94 7.22 8.51 5.28
C ALA A 94 7.61 7.96 3.90
N LEU A 95 7.53 6.64 3.73
CA LEU A 95 7.79 6.00 2.45
C LEU A 95 6.71 6.35 1.43
N ASN A 96 7.14 6.90 0.28
CA ASN A 96 6.27 7.23 -0.82
C ASN A 96 6.13 6.05 -1.80
N TRP A 97 4.96 5.95 -2.45
CA TRP A 97 4.69 4.92 -3.45
C TRP A 97 4.03 5.54 -4.68
N VAL A 98 4.37 5.02 -5.85
CA VAL A 98 3.78 5.42 -7.13
C VAL A 98 3.38 4.17 -7.89
N GLY A 99 2.17 4.14 -8.40
CA GLY A 99 1.68 3.08 -9.28
C GLY A 99 2.10 3.31 -10.74
N MET A 100 1.18 3.04 -11.66
CA MET A 100 1.42 3.22 -13.10
C MET A 100 1.47 4.71 -13.45
N GLU A 101 2.65 5.20 -13.83
CA GLU A 101 2.89 6.53 -14.39
C GLU A 101 3.86 6.42 -15.55
N ASP A 102 3.81 7.35 -16.49
CA ASP A 102 4.88 7.43 -17.48
C ASP A 102 6.21 7.89 -16.85
N ASN A 103 7.30 7.69 -17.56
CA ASN A 103 8.63 7.98 -17.03
C ASN A 103 8.86 9.47 -16.77
N GLU A 104 8.26 10.37 -17.55
CA GLU A 104 8.39 11.83 -17.36
C GLU A 104 7.73 12.26 -16.05
N ASP A 105 6.48 11.85 -15.82
CA ASP A 105 5.73 12.20 -14.60
C ASP A 105 6.31 11.48 -13.38
N TYR A 106 6.72 10.23 -13.51
CA TYR A 106 7.46 9.54 -12.44
C TYR A 106 8.73 10.29 -12.02
N GLY A 107 9.51 10.76 -12.99
CA GLY A 107 10.72 11.56 -12.71
C GLY A 107 10.43 12.84 -11.94
N LYS A 108 9.32 13.54 -12.25
CA LYS A 108 8.89 14.74 -11.51
C LYS A 108 8.53 14.39 -10.05
N ILE A 109 7.85 13.28 -9.83
CA ILE A 109 7.45 12.79 -8.50
C ILE A 109 8.67 12.45 -7.65
N VAL A 110 9.59 11.64 -8.19
CA VAL A 110 10.82 11.24 -7.48
C VAL A 110 11.72 12.44 -7.18
N ALA A 111 11.75 13.46 -8.06
CA ALA A 111 12.47 14.69 -7.78
C ALA A 111 11.95 15.43 -6.54
N LYS A 112 10.67 15.23 -6.15
CA LYS A 112 10.12 15.77 -4.89
C LYS A 112 10.51 14.91 -3.69
N ASN A 113 10.49 13.59 -3.86
CA ASN A 113 10.86 12.64 -2.82
C ASN A 113 11.52 11.38 -3.41
N PRO A 114 12.86 11.22 -3.28
CA PRO A 114 13.56 10.03 -3.76
C PRO A 114 13.21 8.76 -2.97
N ASP A 115 12.66 8.89 -1.74
CA ASP A 115 12.19 7.77 -0.95
C ASP A 115 10.86 7.25 -1.52
N THR A 116 10.90 6.84 -2.78
CA THR A 116 9.75 6.41 -3.56
C THR A 116 9.93 4.97 -4.05
N VAL A 117 8.87 4.17 -3.90
CA VAL A 117 8.73 2.84 -4.49
C VAL A 117 7.92 2.96 -5.77
N ARG A 118 8.41 2.40 -6.89
CA ARG A 118 7.64 2.28 -8.13
C ARG A 118 6.97 0.92 -8.21
N ILE A 119 5.65 0.91 -8.39
CA ILE A 119 4.86 -0.29 -8.66
C ILE A 119 4.52 -0.35 -10.15
N ILE A 120 5.04 -1.37 -10.82
CA ILE A 120 4.93 -1.59 -12.26
C ILE A 120 3.75 -2.53 -12.53
N LYS A 121 3.04 -2.33 -13.63
CA LYS A 121 1.99 -3.24 -14.06
C LYS A 121 2.59 -4.52 -14.67
N PRO A 122 1.88 -5.66 -14.58
CA PRO A 122 2.31 -6.92 -15.18
C PRO A 122 2.09 -6.89 -16.69
N PHE A 123 2.84 -6.04 -17.39
CA PHE A 123 2.75 -5.93 -18.85
C PHE A 123 3.06 -7.25 -19.53
N ALA A 124 2.30 -7.59 -20.58
CA ALA A 124 2.59 -8.75 -21.42
C ALA A 124 3.97 -8.63 -22.10
N ASP A 125 4.42 -7.41 -22.36
CA ASP A 125 5.78 -7.10 -22.79
C ASP A 125 6.72 -6.97 -21.59
N HIS A 126 7.46 -8.03 -21.31
CA HIS A 126 8.47 -8.05 -20.26
C HIS A 126 9.67 -7.10 -20.51
N GLY A 127 9.89 -6.67 -21.75
CA GLY A 127 10.88 -5.63 -22.09
C GLY A 127 10.51 -4.32 -21.41
N ARG A 128 9.24 -3.92 -21.53
CA ARG A 128 8.71 -2.73 -20.88
C ARG A 128 8.85 -2.78 -19.35
N ILE A 129 8.60 -3.93 -18.71
CA ILE A 129 8.81 -4.07 -17.26
C ILE A 129 10.26 -3.76 -16.89
N ARG A 130 11.23 -4.26 -17.66
CA ARG A 130 12.65 -3.99 -17.42
C ARG A 130 13.02 -2.53 -17.66
N GLU A 131 12.49 -1.89 -18.69
CA GLU A 131 12.69 -0.45 -18.95
C GLU A 131 12.19 0.41 -17.79
N GLU A 132 11.03 0.07 -17.21
CA GLU A 132 10.50 0.78 -16.05
C GLU A 132 11.30 0.52 -14.77
N ILE A 133 11.85 -0.70 -14.59
CA ILE A 133 12.78 -1.02 -13.49
C ILE A 133 14.08 -0.21 -13.65
N ASP A 134 14.65 -0.18 -14.86
CA ASP A 134 15.87 0.57 -15.11
C ASP A 134 15.70 2.04 -14.84
N PHE A 135 14.60 2.63 -15.34
CA PHE A 135 14.30 4.03 -15.12
C PHE A 135 14.14 4.35 -13.62
N ALA A 136 13.39 3.52 -12.86
CA ALA A 136 13.22 3.72 -11.42
C ALA A 136 14.56 3.65 -10.69
N ARG A 137 15.43 2.70 -11.07
CA ARG A 137 16.78 2.58 -10.50
C ARG A 137 17.65 3.79 -10.81
N GLU A 138 17.61 4.30 -12.04
CA GLU A 138 18.37 5.49 -12.48
C GLU A 138 17.88 6.76 -11.75
N GLN A 139 16.58 6.86 -11.44
CA GLN A 139 16.04 7.96 -10.64
C GLN A 139 16.35 7.83 -9.14
N GLY A 140 16.96 6.74 -8.69
CA GLY A 140 17.32 6.54 -7.28
C GLY A 140 16.18 6.08 -6.38
N SER A 141 15.16 5.43 -6.94
CA SER A 141 14.05 4.83 -6.17
C SER A 141 14.56 3.84 -5.12
N VAL A 142 13.91 3.79 -3.95
CA VAL A 142 14.35 2.91 -2.84
C VAL A 142 13.97 1.45 -3.08
N ALA A 143 12.93 1.20 -3.87
CA ALA A 143 12.47 -0.13 -4.24
C ALA A 143 11.65 -0.06 -5.53
N VAL A 144 11.44 -1.21 -6.15
CA VAL A 144 10.49 -1.40 -7.24
C VAL A 144 9.60 -2.59 -6.93
N GLY A 145 8.48 -2.70 -7.61
CA GLY A 145 7.59 -3.85 -7.43
C GLY A 145 6.66 -4.04 -8.61
N ILE A 146 5.81 -5.07 -8.53
CA ILE A 146 4.86 -5.42 -9.57
C ILE A 146 3.48 -5.71 -8.96
N ASP A 147 2.41 -5.18 -9.60
CA ASP A 147 1.01 -5.48 -9.27
C ASP A 147 0.63 -6.85 -9.85
N ILE A 148 0.81 -7.95 -9.13
CA ILE A 148 0.55 -9.31 -9.62
C ILE A 148 -0.93 -9.59 -9.88
N ASP A 149 -1.82 -8.81 -9.33
CA ASP A 149 -3.28 -8.98 -9.38
C ASP A 149 -3.95 -8.28 -10.58
N HIS A 150 -3.19 -7.54 -11.38
CA HIS A 150 -3.67 -6.90 -12.61
C HIS A 150 -3.65 -7.82 -13.85
N VAL A 151 -3.58 -9.13 -13.65
CA VAL A 151 -3.59 -10.10 -14.74
C VAL A 151 -5.01 -10.37 -15.28
N PRO A 152 -6.02 -10.69 -14.44
CA PRO A 152 -7.36 -10.92 -14.95
C PRO A 152 -8.08 -9.59 -15.21
N GLY A 153 -8.68 -9.46 -16.38
CA GLY A 153 -9.67 -8.44 -16.69
C GLY A 153 -11.08 -8.87 -16.25
N THR A 154 -12.04 -7.98 -16.39
CA THR A 154 -13.43 -8.20 -15.95
C THR A 154 -14.23 -9.11 -16.89
N ASP A 155 -13.74 -9.36 -18.10
CA ASP A 155 -14.38 -10.16 -19.14
C ASP A 155 -13.86 -11.60 -19.24
N GLY A 156 -13.06 -12.04 -18.25
CA GLY A 156 -12.43 -13.35 -18.24
C GLY A 156 -11.21 -13.50 -19.17
N ARG A 157 -10.72 -12.40 -19.71
CA ARG A 157 -9.47 -12.33 -20.48
C ARG A 157 -8.39 -11.67 -19.64
N TYR A 158 -7.20 -11.53 -20.20
CA TYR A 158 -6.16 -10.71 -19.60
C TYR A 158 -6.56 -9.23 -19.62
N ASP A 159 -6.18 -8.51 -18.59
CA ASP A 159 -6.50 -7.09 -18.44
C ASP A 159 -5.80 -6.25 -19.52
N VAL A 160 -6.39 -5.09 -19.82
CA VAL A 160 -5.82 -4.07 -20.69
C VAL A 160 -5.95 -2.73 -19.98
N VAL A 161 -4.81 -2.12 -19.64
CA VAL A 161 -4.77 -0.83 -18.97
C VAL A 161 -4.18 0.19 -19.95
N ASP A 162 -4.88 1.29 -20.21
CA ASP A 162 -4.48 2.33 -21.17
C ASP A 162 -4.09 1.77 -22.57
N ALA A 163 -4.89 0.84 -23.06
CA ALA A 163 -4.67 0.10 -24.31
C ALA A 163 -3.40 -0.80 -24.33
N ILE A 164 -2.78 -1.03 -23.17
CA ILE A 164 -1.59 -1.89 -23.04
C ILE A 164 -2.01 -3.22 -22.44
N PRO A 165 -1.70 -4.36 -23.13
CA PRO A 165 -2.04 -5.67 -22.64
C PRO A 165 -1.25 -6.06 -21.38
N MET A 166 -1.96 -6.60 -20.39
CA MET A 166 -1.36 -7.28 -19.24
C MET A 166 -1.14 -8.76 -19.55
N GLY A 167 -0.23 -9.39 -18.81
CA GLY A 167 0.06 -10.82 -18.96
C GLY A 167 0.35 -11.50 -17.63
N PRO A 168 0.30 -12.83 -17.58
CA PRO A 168 0.59 -13.57 -16.36
C PRO A 168 2.06 -13.40 -15.95
N VAL A 169 2.29 -13.30 -14.65
CA VAL A 169 3.63 -13.32 -14.06
C VAL A 169 3.86 -14.71 -13.48
N PHE A 170 4.67 -15.52 -14.17
CA PHE A 170 5.07 -16.82 -13.65
C PHE A 170 6.13 -16.68 -12.57
N SER A 171 6.26 -17.68 -11.70
CA SER A 171 7.26 -17.65 -10.60
C SER A 171 8.70 -17.42 -11.12
N LYS A 172 9.02 -17.97 -12.29
CA LYS A 172 10.31 -17.75 -12.93
C LYS A 172 10.50 -16.30 -13.38
N ASP A 173 9.47 -15.70 -13.97
CA ASP A 173 9.52 -14.30 -14.43
C ASP A 173 9.68 -13.36 -13.23
N LEU A 174 8.96 -13.63 -12.15
CA LEU A 174 9.09 -12.87 -10.90
C LEU A 174 10.52 -12.96 -10.35
N ALA A 175 11.10 -14.16 -10.31
CA ALA A 175 12.49 -14.35 -9.87
C ALA A 175 13.50 -13.63 -10.79
N ASP A 176 13.26 -13.65 -12.10
CA ASP A 176 14.09 -12.96 -13.08
C ASP A 176 13.99 -11.43 -12.91
N PHE A 177 12.80 -10.86 -12.64
CA PHE A 177 12.63 -9.44 -12.35
C PHE A 177 13.29 -9.03 -11.04
N VAL A 178 13.14 -9.82 -9.98
CA VAL A 178 13.83 -9.60 -8.70
C VAL A 178 15.34 -9.55 -8.89
N ALA A 179 15.90 -10.54 -9.60
CA ALA A 179 17.34 -10.59 -9.85
C ALA A 179 17.82 -9.43 -10.73
N TYR A 180 17.00 -9.00 -11.69
CA TYR A 180 17.30 -7.91 -12.62
C TYR A 180 17.28 -6.53 -11.94
N ALA A 181 16.35 -6.30 -11.02
CA ALA A 181 16.08 -4.98 -10.43
C ALA A 181 17.29 -4.39 -9.70
N LYS A 182 18.09 -5.21 -9.01
CA LYS A 182 19.20 -4.76 -8.14
C LYS A 182 18.76 -3.75 -7.06
N LEU A 183 17.48 -3.74 -6.75
CA LEU A 183 16.79 -2.96 -5.71
C LEU A 183 15.93 -3.92 -4.89
N PRO A 184 15.53 -3.54 -3.68
CA PRO A 184 14.43 -4.22 -2.99
C PRO A 184 13.23 -4.38 -3.94
N PHE A 185 12.64 -5.58 -3.97
CA PHE A 185 11.54 -5.87 -4.90
C PHE A 185 10.27 -6.27 -4.15
N VAL A 186 9.12 -5.72 -4.58
CA VAL A 186 7.83 -5.89 -3.92
C VAL A 186 6.85 -6.62 -4.83
N ALA A 187 6.24 -7.70 -4.36
CA ALA A 187 5.06 -8.26 -4.99
C ALA A 187 3.80 -7.65 -4.35
N LYS A 188 3.04 -6.86 -5.11
CA LYS A 188 1.83 -6.20 -4.63
C LYS A 188 0.58 -6.88 -5.17
N GLY A 189 -0.49 -6.96 -4.33
CA GLY A 189 -1.73 -7.67 -4.68
C GLY A 189 -1.72 -9.13 -4.21
N VAL A 190 -0.89 -9.47 -3.24
CA VAL A 190 -0.84 -10.81 -2.64
C VAL A 190 -2.05 -10.99 -1.72
N LEU A 191 -2.87 -12.02 -1.98
CA LEU A 191 -4.05 -12.32 -1.17
C LEU A 191 -4.17 -13.82 -0.84
N SER A 192 -3.07 -14.54 -0.91
CA SER A 192 -3.00 -15.96 -0.56
C SER A 192 -1.67 -16.32 0.08
N VAL A 193 -1.70 -17.37 0.90
CA VAL A 193 -0.46 -17.97 1.45
C VAL A 193 0.42 -18.51 0.33
N GLN A 194 -0.19 -19.08 -0.71
CA GLN A 194 0.56 -19.66 -1.84
C GLN A 194 1.37 -18.60 -2.59
N ASP A 195 0.77 -17.43 -2.89
CA ASP A 195 1.49 -16.38 -3.60
C ASP A 195 2.51 -15.68 -2.69
N ALA A 196 2.25 -15.58 -1.39
CA ALA A 196 3.24 -15.10 -0.42
C ALA A 196 4.49 -16.01 -0.40
N LEU A 197 4.31 -17.34 -0.41
CA LEU A 197 5.42 -18.29 -0.48
C LEU A 197 6.16 -18.22 -1.82
N LYS A 198 5.46 -18.11 -2.95
CA LYS A 198 6.09 -17.93 -4.27
C LYS A 198 6.89 -16.62 -4.35
N ALA A 199 6.35 -15.52 -3.80
CA ALA A 199 7.08 -14.25 -3.71
C ALA A 199 8.36 -14.38 -2.87
N LYS A 200 8.29 -15.10 -1.75
CA LYS A 200 9.47 -15.43 -0.92
C LYS A 200 10.50 -16.24 -1.71
N GLU A 201 10.06 -17.31 -2.39
CA GLU A 201 10.94 -18.17 -3.21
C GLU A 201 11.58 -17.41 -4.38
N ALA A 202 10.85 -16.46 -4.98
CA ALA A 202 11.37 -15.58 -6.01
C ALA A 202 12.40 -14.56 -5.50
N GLY A 203 12.53 -14.40 -4.17
CA GLY A 203 13.46 -13.46 -3.54
C GLY A 203 12.91 -12.05 -3.34
N CYS A 204 11.59 -11.86 -3.36
CA CYS A 204 10.99 -10.57 -3.04
C CYS A 204 11.39 -10.12 -1.63
N THR A 205 11.70 -8.84 -1.50
CA THR A 205 12.05 -8.22 -0.21
C THR A 205 10.81 -7.92 0.63
N ALA A 206 9.69 -7.66 -0.03
CA ALA A 206 8.41 -7.42 0.62
C ALA A 206 7.22 -7.89 -0.23
N ILE A 207 6.08 -8.04 0.44
CA ILE A 207 4.77 -8.21 -0.19
C ILE A 207 3.81 -7.13 0.30
N VAL A 208 2.82 -6.78 -0.53
CA VAL A 208 1.65 -6.02 -0.09
C VAL A 208 0.44 -6.95 -0.09
N VAL A 209 -0.09 -7.24 1.09
CA VAL A 209 -1.32 -8.02 1.26
C VAL A 209 -2.50 -7.11 0.93
N SER A 210 -3.16 -7.40 -0.18
CA SER A 210 -4.11 -6.48 -0.82
C SER A 210 -5.14 -7.22 -1.66
N HIS A 211 -6.39 -6.77 -1.64
CA HIS A 211 -7.40 -7.15 -2.64
C HIS A 211 -7.55 -6.08 -3.73
N HIS A 212 -6.65 -5.10 -3.77
CA HIS A 212 -6.54 -4.02 -4.76
C HIS A 212 -7.90 -3.45 -5.15
N HIS A 213 -8.65 -2.93 -4.12
CA HIS A 213 -9.93 -2.27 -4.29
C HIS A 213 -11.07 -3.21 -4.70
N GLY A 214 -11.00 -4.54 -4.41
CA GLY A 214 -12.02 -5.49 -4.76
C GLY A 214 -11.94 -5.93 -6.23
N ARG A 215 -10.76 -6.05 -6.79
CA ARG A 215 -10.58 -6.68 -8.11
C ARG A 215 -11.20 -8.08 -8.15
N LEU A 216 -11.09 -8.83 -7.07
CA LEU A 216 -11.88 -10.04 -6.86
C LEU A 216 -13.12 -9.69 -6.02
N PRO A 217 -14.37 -9.72 -6.57
CA PRO A 217 -15.57 -9.24 -5.88
C PRO A 217 -15.83 -9.92 -4.53
N PHE A 218 -15.50 -11.19 -4.39
CA PHE A 218 -15.62 -11.99 -3.16
C PHE A 218 -14.27 -12.21 -2.48
N GLY A 219 -13.29 -11.33 -2.74
CA GLY A 219 -11.96 -11.41 -2.15
C GLY A 219 -12.02 -11.36 -0.63
N ILE A 220 -11.21 -12.21 0.01
CA ILE A 220 -11.05 -12.22 1.47
C ILE A 220 -10.45 -10.87 1.93
N ALA A 221 -10.82 -10.41 3.13
CA ALA A 221 -10.20 -9.21 3.69
C ALA A 221 -8.70 -9.43 3.94
N PRO A 222 -7.82 -8.46 3.62
CA PRO A 222 -6.38 -8.56 3.86
C PRO A 222 -6.04 -8.96 5.30
N LEU A 223 -6.68 -8.34 6.29
CA LEU A 223 -6.44 -8.66 7.69
C LEU A 223 -6.92 -10.06 8.10
N GLN A 224 -7.84 -10.65 7.35
CA GLN A 224 -8.32 -12.02 7.63
C GLN A 224 -7.30 -13.09 7.19
N ILE A 225 -6.58 -12.84 6.09
CA ILE A 225 -5.56 -13.79 5.60
C ILE A 225 -4.16 -13.50 6.18
N LEU A 226 -3.91 -12.28 6.64
CA LEU A 226 -2.61 -11.82 7.13
C LEU A 226 -1.97 -12.75 8.18
N PRO A 227 -2.68 -13.22 9.24
CA PRO A 227 -2.07 -14.10 10.23
C PRO A 227 -1.57 -15.42 9.63
N LYS A 228 -2.30 -15.98 8.67
CA LYS A 228 -1.89 -17.21 7.97
C LYS A 228 -0.68 -16.99 7.07
N ILE A 229 -0.60 -15.84 6.43
CA ILE A 229 0.58 -15.44 5.64
C ILE A 229 1.79 -15.28 6.57
N LYS A 230 1.64 -14.57 7.68
CA LYS A 230 2.71 -14.37 8.67
C LYS A 230 3.24 -15.70 9.22
N GLU A 231 2.33 -16.59 9.61
CA GLU A 231 2.67 -17.94 10.08
C GLU A 231 3.44 -18.74 9.02
N ALA A 232 2.97 -18.75 7.77
CA ALA A 232 3.60 -19.50 6.69
C ALA A 232 4.98 -18.95 6.29
N LEU A 233 5.19 -17.65 6.42
CA LEU A 233 6.48 -17.01 6.17
C LEU A 233 7.49 -17.27 7.30
N GLY A 234 7.01 -17.54 8.52
CA GLY A 234 7.83 -17.84 9.68
C GLY A 234 8.88 -16.76 9.95
N ASP A 235 10.13 -17.18 10.18
CA ASP A 235 11.27 -16.30 10.48
C ASP A 235 11.86 -15.61 9.23
N SER A 236 11.09 -15.53 8.11
CA SER A 236 11.52 -14.82 6.92
C SER A 236 11.71 -13.34 7.24
N LYS A 237 12.77 -12.75 6.66
CA LYS A 237 13.02 -11.31 6.73
C LYS A 237 12.21 -10.51 5.69
N MET A 238 11.38 -11.19 4.89
CA MET A 238 10.51 -10.52 3.93
C MET A 238 9.48 -9.68 4.67
N GLN A 239 9.43 -8.38 4.39
CA GLN A 239 8.50 -7.47 5.03
C GLN A 239 7.07 -7.67 4.49
N ILE A 240 6.09 -7.51 5.37
CA ILE A 240 4.67 -7.67 5.05
C ILE A 240 3.99 -6.31 5.19
N PHE A 241 3.54 -5.75 4.09
CA PHE A 241 2.76 -4.53 4.08
C PHE A 241 1.29 -4.84 3.85
N VAL A 242 0.41 -3.95 4.31
CA VAL A 242 -1.04 -4.08 4.12
C VAL A 242 -1.61 -2.78 3.60
N ASP A 243 -2.50 -2.87 2.65
CA ASP A 243 -3.34 -1.78 2.19
C ASP A 243 -4.84 -2.13 2.28
N CYS A 244 -5.69 -1.36 1.64
CA CYS A 244 -7.15 -1.49 1.62
C CYS A 244 -7.84 -1.15 2.95
N SER A 245 -8.55 -0.01 2.93
CA SER A 245 -9.33 0.51 4.07
C SER A 245 -8.50 0.85 5.32
N MET A 246 -7.22 1.17 5.15
CA MET A 246 -6.37 1.71 6.22
C MET A 246 -6.60 3.23 6.30
N ASP A 247 -7.72 3.64 6.88
CA ASP A 247 -8.16 5.04 6.89
C ASP A 247 -7.93 5.76 8.22
N THR A 248 -7.62 5.01 9.28
CA THR A 248 -7.36 5.52 10.64
C THR A 248 -6.12 4.88 11.24
N GLY A 249 -5.55 5.49 12.27
CA GLY A 249 -4.52 4.88 13.10
C GLY A 249 -5.01 3.64 13.83
N TYR A 250 -6.31 3.56 14.12
CA TYR A 250 -6.95 2.38 14.70
C TYR A 250 -6.93 1.19 13.73
N ASP A 251 -7.16 1.42 12.43
CA ASP A 251 -7.04 0.38 11.40
C ASP A 251 -5.58 -0.07 11.25
N ALA A 252 -4.65 0.89 11.24
CA ALA A 252 -3.22 0.63 11.20
C ALA A 252 -2.78 -0.25 12.37
N TYR A 253 -3.23 0.09 13.60
CA TYR A 253 -2.94 -0.69 14.80
C TYR A 253 -3.34 -2.17 14.63
N LYS A 254 -4.56 -2.44 14.14
CA LYS A 254 -5.06 -3.80 13.93
C LYS A 254 -4.18 -4.59 12.94
N ALA A 255 -3.77 -3.95 11.85
CA ALA A 255 -2.91 -4.58 10.86
C ALA A 255 -1.52 -4.90 11.43
N LEU A 256 -0.90 -3.96 12.15
CA LEU A 256 0.40 -4.14 12.78
C LEU A 256 0.36 -5.24 13.85
N ALA A 257 -0.67 -5.24 14.69
CA ALA A 257 -0.86 -6.28 15.72
C ALA A 257 -1.08 -7.67 15.11
N LEU A 258 -1.67 -7.77 13.90
CA LEU A 258 -1.81 -9.04 13.17
C LEU A 258 -0.55 -9.45 12.39
N GLY A 259 0.53 -8.68 12.46
CA GLY A 259 1.84 -9.04 11.92
C GLY A 259 2.26 -8.32 10.65
N ALA A 260 1.60 -7.22 10.27
CA ALA A 260 2.13 -6.33 9.26
C ALA A 260 3.36 -5.56 9.79
N ASP A 261 4.31 -5.28 8.91
CA ASP A 261 5.45 -4.42 9.22
C ASP A 261 5.12 -2.94 8.99
N ALA A 262 4.26 -2.64 8.03
CA ALA A 262 3.77 -1.30 7.75
C ALA A 262 2.42 -1.35 7.01
N VAL A 263 1.73 -0.21 7.00
CA VAL A 263 0.44 -0.05 6.31
C VAL A 263 0.48 1.12 5.33
N SER A 264 -0.24 0.98 4.23
CA SER A 264 -0.43 2.05 3.27
C SER A 264 -1.77 2.74 3.52
N VAL A 265 -1.76 4.08 3.60
CA VAL A 265 -2.99 4.86 3.77
C VAL A 265 -3.99 4.52 2.67
N GLY A 266 -5.25 4.44 3.02
CA GLY A 266 -6.32 4.20 2.07
C GLY A 266 -6.71 5.45 1.26
N ARG A 267 -7.80 5.34 0.52
CA ARG A 267 -8.33 6.46 -0.31
C ARG A 267 -8.88 7.61 0.49
N GLY A 268 -9.01 7.48 1.80
CA GLY A 268 -9.31 8.60 2.69
C GLY A 268 -8.34 9.77 2.58
N ILE A 269 -7.15 9.55 1.99
CA ILE A 269 -6.19 10.62 1.68
C ILE A 269 -6.60 11.51 0.50
N LEU A 270 -7.45 11.02 -0.43
CA LEU A 270 -7.77 11.74 -1.67
C LEU A 270 -8.48 13.06 -1.43
N GLN A 271 -9.45 13.08 -0.53
CA GLN A 271 -10.20 14.30 -0.27
C GLN A 271 -9.32 15.40 0.38
N PRO A 272 -8.53 15.12 1.44
CA PRO A 272 -7.55 16.09 1.95
C PRO A 272 -6.53 16.54 0.89
N LEU A 273 -6.01 15.63 0.08
CA LEU A 273 -5.06 15.92 -0.99
C LEU A 273 -5.65 16.89 -2.02
N LEU A 274 -6.88 16.66 -2.48
CA LEU A 274 -7.52 17.49 -3.49
C LEU A 274 -7.98 18.85 -2.95
N SER A 275 -8.27 18.95 -1.65
CA SER A 275 -8.72 20.18 -1.02
C SER A 275 -7.58 21.08 -0.54
N HIS A 276 -6.48 20.49 -0.08
CA HIS A 276 -5.41 21.23 0.62
C HIS A 276 -3.99 20.79 0.19
N GLY A 277 -3.86 19.99 -0.88
CA GLY A 277 -2.55 19.55 -1.36
C GLY A 277 -1.74 18.78 -0.31
N ALA A 278 -0.45 19.06 -0.23
CA ALA A 278 0.46 18.43 0.72
C ALA A 278 0.05 18.61 2.19
N GLU A 279 -0.41 19.82 2.56
CA GLU A 279 -0.84 20.12 3.94
C GLU A 279 -2.00 19.22 4.38
N GLY A 280 -2.97 18.97 3.49
CA GLY A 280 -4.09 18.07 3.78
C GLY A 280 -3.64 16.62 3.98
N VAL A 281 -2.65 16.17 3.22
CA VAL A 281 -2.05 14.85 3.38
C VAL A 281 -1.29 14.75 4.70
N ILE A 282 -0.48 15.74 5.03
CA ILE A 282 0.28 15.82 6.28
C ILE A 282 -0.67 15.72 7.47
N SER A 283 -1.66 16.61 7.55
CA SER A 283 -2.66 16.58 8.62
C SER A 283 -3.36 15.23 8.77
N LYS A 284 -3.70 14.58 7.64
CA LYS A 284 -4.35 13.25 7.66
C LYS A 284 -3.44 12.19 8.27
N VAL A 285 -2.18 12.16 7.85
CA VAL A 285 -1.23 11.13 8.31
C VAL A 285 -0.81 11.39 9.76
N GLU A 286 -0.60 12.65 10.17
CA GLU A 286 -0.33 13.02 11.56
C GLU A 286 -1.45 12.57 12.48
N ASN A 287 -2.71 12.81 12.11
CA ASN A 287 -3.85 12.31 12.89
C ASN A 287 -3.84 10.77 13.00
N MET A 288 -3.53 10.06 11.92
CA MET A 288 -3.40 8.60 11.99
C MET A 288 -2.24 8.15 12.88
N GLN A 289 -1.14 8.90 12.92
CA GLN A 289 -0.01 8.63 13.82
C GLN A 289 -0.39 8.87 15.30
N GLU A 290 -1.17 9.91 15.57
CA GLU A 290 -1.69 10.19 16.92
C GLU A 290 -2.64 9.07 17.38
N GLU A 291 -3.61 8.67 16.55
CA GLU A 291 -4.52 7.56 16.83
C GLU A 291 -3.76 6.23 17.05
N LEU A 292 -2.74 5.96 16.24
CA LEU A 292 -1.89 4.77 16.41
C LEU A 292 -1.13 4.81 17.74
N ARG A 293 -0.53 5.94 18.06
CA ARG A 293 0.19 6.14 19.35
C ARG A 293 -0.74 5.95 20.53
N GLU A 294 -1.96 6.50 20.45
CA GLU A 294 -2.98 6.35 21.50
C GLU A 294 -3.28 4.85 21.72
N MET A 295 -3.52 4.10 20.67
CA MET A 295 -3.80 2.66 20.77
C MET A 295 -2.62 1.88 21.35
N MET A 296 -1.40 2.20 20.95
CA MET A 296 -0.20 1.57 21.51
C MET A 296 -0.05 1.85 23.01
N MET A 297 -0.37 3.08 23.46
CA MET A 297 -0.39 3.41 24.89
C MET A 297 -1.46 2.62 25.65
N TYR A 298 -2.66 2.48 25.10
CA TYR A 298 -3.75 1.70 25.71
C TYR A 298 -3.47 0.21 25.78
N THR A 299 -2.53 -0.30 24.98
CA THR A 299 -2.24 -1.73 24.89
C THR A 299 -0.84 -2.11 25.42
N GLY A 300 -0.09 -1.13 25.97
CA GLY A 300 1.25 -1.37 26.48
C GLY A 300 2.32 -1.67 25.42
N VAL A 301 2.05 -1.33 24.15
CA VAL A 301 3.00 -1.48 23.04
C VAL A 301 3.92 -0.27 23.02
N LYS A 302 5.22 -0.47 23.24
CA LYS A 302 6.21 0.62 23.35
C LYS A 302 6.82 1.05 22.01
N ASP A 303 6.90 0.15 21.05
CA ASP A 303 7.52 0.37 19.73
C ASP A 303 6.90 -0.53 18.64
N CYS A 304 7.24 -0.29 17.39
CA CYS A 304 6.70 -1.00 16.25
C CYS A 304 7.18 -2.47 16.09
N ASP A 305 8.04 -2.95 16.98
CA ASP A 305 8.49 -4.35 17.00
C ASP A 305 7.88 -5.14 18.17
N SER A 306 7.05 -4.47 19.01
CA SER A 306 6.47 -5.02 20.24
C SER A 306 4.97 -5.32 20.14
N PHE A 307 4.37 -5.33 18.94
CA PHE A 307 2.96 -5.64 18.76
C PHE A 307 2.63 -7.09 19.15
N ASP A 308 1.46 -7.28 19.76
CA ASP A 308 0.93 -8.56 20.21
C ASP A 308 -0.50 -8.77 19.68
N ALA A 309 -0.69 -9.79 18.86
CA ALA A 309 -2.01 -10.16 18.35
C ALA A 309 -2.97 -10.64 19.45
N GLY A 310 -2.45 -11.04 20.63
CA GLY A 310 -3.25 -11.51 21.77
C GLY A 310 -4.16 -10.44 22.37
N VAL A 311 -4.00 -9.15 21.99
CA VAL A 311 -4.92 -8.08 22.39
C VAL A 311 -6.16 -7.98 21.49
N LEU A 312 -6.22 -8.72 20.38
CA LEU A 312 -7.27 -8.58 19.39
C LEU A 312 -8.35 -9.65 19.56
N TYR A 313 -9.59 -9.23 19.50
CA TYR A 313 -10.78 -10.06 19.56
C TYR A 313 -11.66 -9.84 18.32
N LEU A 314 -11.99 -10.91 17.62
CA LEU A 314 -12.93 -10.87 16.50
C LEU A 314 -14.34 -11.18 17.01
N CYS A 315 -15.23 -10.19 16.96
CA CYS A 315 -16.62 -10.29 17.45
C CYS A 315 -17.64 -10.40 16.29
#